data_ce527093a7919b3ee916376ca4e63674
#
_entry.id   ce527093a7919b3ee916376ca4e63674
#
_cell.length_a   1.000
_cell.length_b   1.000
_cell.length_c   1.000
_cell.angle_alpha   90.00
_cell.angle_beta   90.00
_cell.angle_gamma   90.00
#
_symmetry.space_group_name_H-M   'P 1'
#
loop_
_entity.id
_entity.type
_entity.pdbx_description
1 polymer ?
#
loop_
_entity_poly.entity_id
_entity_poly.type
_entity_poly.pdbx_seq_one_letter_code
_entity_poly.pdbx_strand_id
1 'polypeptide(L)'
;VSPTPEPARLRTIPSRLLAGAALVADRLVGERLAAEDAHKWHFAVLVTLAEAGAASQAELSRRTGIYRSDMVAVLNELADAACIRREPAPADRRRNVISLTPAGRRRLERLDTVIADAQRELLAPLTTGEQDELVRLLGLLTEHHRPPHPRPQRGAR
;
A
#
# COMPACT_ATOMS: atom_id res chain seq x y z
N VAL A 1 -5.32 -31.44 -22.06
CA VAL A 1 -4.82 -30.48 -23.07
C VAL A 1 -3.54 -29.90 -22.51
N SER A 2 -2.39 -30.26 -23.08
CA SER A 2 -1.10 -29.68 -22.67
C SER A 2 -1.10 -28.18 -23.03
N PRO A 3 -0.70 -27.28 -22.12
CA PRO A 3 -0.66 -25.87 -22.43
C PRO A 3 0.32 -25.61 -23.57
N THR A 4 -0.12 -24.90 -24.59
CA THR A 4 0.75 -24.46 -25.69
C THR A 4 1.88 -23.62 -25.09
N PRO A 5 3.17 -23.91 -25.35
CA PRO A 5 4.26 -23.16 -24.77
C PRO A 5 4.24 -21.71 -25.26
N GLU A 6 4.39 -20.77 -24.36
CA GLU A 6 4.45 -19.35 -24.68
C GLU A 6 5.65 -19.05 -25.60
N PRO A 7 5.48 -18.19 -26.63
CA PRO A 7 6.58 -17.82 -27.53
C PRO A 7 7.80 -17.25 -26.79
N ALA A 8 9.01 -17.69 -27.15
CA ALA A 8 10.23 -17.33 -26.44
C ALA A 8 10.46 -15.81 -26.32
N ARG A 9 10.10 -15.04 -27.37
CA ARG A 9 10.23 -13.57 -27.37
C ARG A 9 9.35 -12.88 -26.32
N LEU A 10 8.20 -13.45 -25.95
CA LEU A 10 7.29 -12.89 -24.94
C LEU A 10 7.81 -13.12 -23.52
N ARG A 11 8.55 -14.19 -23.29
CA ARG A 11 9.10 -14.57 -22.00
C ARG A 11 10.24 -13.69 -21.50
N THR A 12 10.80 -12.83 -22.36
CA THR A 12 11.95 -11.96 -22.06
C THR A 12 11.59 -10.48 -22.02
N ILE A 13 10.30 -10.12 -22.15
CA ILE A 13 9.85 -8.72 -22.10
C ILE A 13 9.65 -8.30 -20.63
N PRO A 14 10.46 -7.38 -20.08
CA PRO A 14 10.38 -7.00 -18.66
C PRO A 14 9.01 -6.49 -18.24
N SER A 15 8.35 -5.63 -19.03
CA SER A 15 7.02 -5.10 -18.70
C SER A 15 5.95 -6.18 -18.61
N ARG A 16 6.04 -7.22 -19.44
CA ARG A 16 5.14 -8.36 -19.40
C ARG A 16 5.37 -9.21 -18.15
N LEU A 17 6.61 -9.46 -17.80
CA LEU A 17 6.99 -10.21 -16.59
C LEU A 17 6.54 -9.46 -15.33
N LEU A 18 6.75 -8.14 -15.28
CA LEU A 18 6.27 -7.30 -14.19
C LEU A 18 4.75 -7.33 -14.06
N ALA A 19 4.02 -7.21 -15.18
CA ALA A 19 2.56 -7.29 -15.16
C ALA A 19 2.06 -8.65 -14.67
N GLY A 20 2.67 -9.74 -15.12
CA GLY A 20 2.34 -11.10 -14.68
C GLY A 20 2.63 -11.29 -13.18
N ALA A 21 3.79 -10.88 -12.72
CA ALA A 21 4.17 -10.94 -11.30
C ALA A 21 3.24 -10.08 -10.43
N ALA A 22 2.88 -8.88 -10.89
CA ALA A 22 1.95 -8.00 -10.18
C ALA A 22 0.55 -8.63 -10.01
N LEU A 23 0.02 -9.31 -11.02
CA LEU A 23 -1.25 -10.03 -10.92
C LEU A 23 -1.21 -11.14 -9.87
N VAL A 24 -0.13 -11.91 -9.82
CA VAL A 24 0.05 -12.98 -8.81
C VAL A 24 0.15 -12.35 -7.42
N ALA A 25 0.95 -11.30 -7.27
CA ALA A 25 1.14 -10.60 -6.00
C ALA A 25 -0.17 -9.98 -5.49
N ASP A 26 -0.91 -9.26 -6.35
CA ASP A 26 -2.19 -8.63 -5.98
C ASP A 26 -3.22 -9.68 -5.54
N ARG A 27 -3.31 -10.82 -6.24
CA ARG A 27 -4.21 -11.91 -5.87
C ARG A 27 -3.81 -12.51 -4.52
N LEU A 28 -2.56 -12.91 -4.35
CA LEU A 28 -2.08 -13.58 -3.14
C LEU A 28 -2.23 -12.71 -1.89
N VAL A 29 -1.79 -11.45 -1.99
CA VAL A 29 -1.90 -10.48 -0.89
C VAL A 29 -3.37 -10.14 -0.64
N GLY A 30 -4.16 -9.95 -1.69
CA GLY A 30 -5.58 -9.62 -1.59
C GLY A 30 -6.39 -10.72 -0.90
N GLU A 31 -6.21 -11.98 -1.27
CA GLU A 31 -6.87 -13.13 -0.64
C GLU A 31 -6.52 -13.24 0.86
N ARG A 32 -5.25 -13.05 1.21
CA ARG A 32 -4.80 -13.10 2.60
C ARG A 32 -5.34 -11.96 3.46
N LEU A 33 -5.35 -10.74 2.93
CA LEU A 33 -5.92 -9.59 3.62
C LEU A 33 -7.44 -9.69 3.75
N ALA A 34 -8.14 -10.19 2.71
CA ALA A 34 -9.58 -10.39 2.75
C ALA A 34 -10.03 -11.39 3.84
N ALA A 35 -9.23 -12.40 4.13
CA ALA A 35 -9.47 -13.34 5.24
C ALA A 35 -9.43 -12.65 6.63
N GLU A 36 -8.83 -11.48 6.70
CA GLU A 36 -8.78 -10.61 7.88
C GLU A 36 -9.75 -9.41 7.78
N ASP A 37 -10.73 -9.44 6.89
CA ASP A 37 -11.62 -8.29 6.61
C ASP A 37 -10.84 -7.00 6.30
N ALA A 38 -9.75 -7.11 5.56
CA ALA A 38 -8.89 -5.99 5.20
C ALA A 38 -8.54 -6.00 3.70
N HIS A 39 -8.02 -4.89 3.22
CA HIS A 39 -7.43 -4.76 1.90
C HIS A 39 -6.15 -3.90 1.94
N LYS A 40 -5.42 -3.85 0.84
CA LYS A 40 -4.11 -3.20 0.75
C LYS A 40 -4.10 -1.73 1.20
N TRP A 41 -5.19 -0.99 1.01
CA TRP A 41 -5.29 0.41 1.41
C TRP A 41 -5.46 0.59 2.91
N HIS A 42 -6.18 -0.35 3.60
CA HIS A 42 -6.22 -0.37 5.07
C HIS A 42 -4.80 -0.50 5.62
N PHE A 43 -4.05 -1.47 5.12
CA PHE A 43 -2.67 -1.69 5.54
C PHE A 43 -1.79 -0.45 5.30
N ALA A 44 -1.84 0.14 4.09
CA ALA A 44 -1.06 1.32 3.74
C ALA A 44 -1.35 2.52 4.66
N VAL A 45 -2.61 2.76 5.01
CA VAL A 45 -3.00 3.84 5.93
C VAL A 45 -2.52 3.57 7.34
N LEU A 46 -2.71 2.35 7.86
CA LEU A 46 -2.28 1.98 9.21
C LEU A 46 -0.76 2.08 9.38
N VAL A 47 0.02 1.57 8.41
CA VAL A 47 1.50 1.70 8.39
C VAL A 47 1.91 3.17 8.38
N THR A 48 1.29 3.98 7.50
CA THR A 48 1.63 5.40 7.39
C THR A 48 1.38 6.15 8.70
N LEU A 49 0.27 5.86 9.38
CA LEU A 49 -0.04 6.47 10.68
C LEU A 49 0.86 5.95 11.80
N ALA A 50 1.30 4.70 11.74
CA ALA A 50 2.21 4.13 12.74
C ALA A 50 3.61 4.74 12.65
N GLU A 51 4.12 4.94 11.44
CA GLU A 51 5.49 5.41 11.20
C GLU A 51 5.61 6.93 11.22
N ALA A 52 4.65 7.64 10.63
CA ALA A 52 4.70 9.08 10.44
C ALA A 52 3.86 9.87 11.44
N GLY A 53 3.08 9.18 12.31
CA GLY A 53 2.18 9.81 13.27
C GLY A 53 0.89 10.33 12.64
N ALA A 54 0.17 11.14 13.42
CA ALA A 54 -1.12 11.69 13.01
C ALA A 54 -1.00 12.58 11.77
N ALA A 55 -1.95 12.46 10.85
CA ALA A 55 -1.91 13.14 9.56
C ALA A 55 -3.31 13.56 9.08
N SER A 56 -3.38 14.55 8.21
CA SER A 56 -4.61 14.90 7.52
C SER A 56 -4.92 13.90 6.40
N GLN A 57 -6.21 13.81 5.98
CA GLN A 57 -6.60 12.98 4.85
C GLN A 57 -5.81 13.30 3.58
N ALA A 58 -5.57 14.58 3.29
CA ALA A 58 -4.81 15.01 2.12
C ALA A 58 -3.35 14.53 2.18
N GLU A 59 -2.78 14.51 3.38
CA GLU A 59 -1.42 14.01 3.59
C GLU A 59 -1.34 12.50 3.45
N LEU A 60 -2.32 11.76 4.00
CA LEU A 60 -2.43 10.32 3.81
C LEU A 60 -2.56 9.96 2.33
N SER A 61 -3.45 10.62 1.57
CA SER A 61 -3.57 10.40 0.12
C SER A 61 -2.24 10.61 -0.61
N ARG A 62 -1.52 11.68 -0.26
CA ARG A 62 -0.23 11.98 -0.88
C ARG A 62 0.85 10.94 -0.55
N ARG A 63 0.92 10.46 0.71
CA ARG A 63 1.93 9.50 1.16
C ARG A 63 1.66 8.09 0.67
N THR A 64 0.39 7.68 0.62
CA THR A 64 -0.02 6.32 0.21
C THR A 64 -0.26 6.17 -1.29
N GLY A 65 -0.43 7.28 -2.01
CA GLY A 65 -0.83 7.26 -3.42
C GLY A 65 -2.32 6.92 -3.65
N ILE A 66 -3.11 6.77 -2.60
CA ILE A 66 -4.55 6.51 -2.68
C ILE A 66 -5.27 7.78 -3.11
N TYR A 67 -6.15 7.72 -4.11
CA TYR A 67 -6.94 8.86 -4.54
C TYR A 67 -7.84 9.38 -3.42
N ARG A 68 -8.10 10.68 -3.42
CA ARG A 68 -8.92 11.33 -2.36
C ARG A 68 -10.33 10.76 -2.25
N SER A 69 -10.93 10.38 -3.37
CA SER A 69 -12.24 9.72 -3.41
C SER A 69 -12.24 8.41 -2.63
N ASP A 70 -11.25 7.58 -2.86
CA ASP A 70 -11.13 6.26 -2.26
C ASP A 70 -10.69 6.34 -0.80
N MET A 71 -9.84 7.32 -0.47
CA MET A 71 -9.38 7.57 0.89
C MET A 71 -10.55 7.83 1.86
N VAL A 72 -11.63 8.47 1.42
CA VAL A 72 -12.81 8.70 2.27
C VAL A 72 -13.42 7.39 2.72
N ALA A 73 -13.61 6.44 1.80
CA ALA A 73 -14.17 5.12 2.10
C ALA A 73 -13.24 4.34 3.05
N VAL A 74 -11.95 4.28 2.74
CA VAL A 74 -10.93 3.60 3.56
C VAL A 74 -10.92 4.14 5.00
N LEU A 75 -10.95 5.46 5.17
CA LEU A 75 -10.96 6.08 6.50
C LEU A 75 -12.28 5.86 7.25
N ASN A 76 -13.40 5.74 6.55
CA ASN A 76 -14.68 5.39 7.19
C ASN A 76 -14.63 3.95 7.71
N GLU A 77 -14.22 3.00 6.89
CA GLU A 77 -14.08 1.59 7.28
C GLU A 77 -13.14 1.41 8.48
N LEU A 78 -11.98 2.09 8.48
CA LEU A 78 -11.05 2.05 9.60
C LEU A 78 -11.58 2.73 10.86
N ALA A 79 -12.39 3.78 10.74
CA ALA A 79 -13.04 4.44 11.87
C ALA A 79 -14.15 3.57 12.45
N ASP A 80 -14.97 2.94 11.62
CA ASP A 80 -16.03 2.01 12.03
C ASP A 80 -15.45 0.79 12.78
N ALA A 81 -14.26 0.33 12.34
CA ALA A 81 -13.49 -0.70 13.03
C ALA A 81 -12.73 -0.19 14.28
N ALA A 82 -12.92 1.08 14.68
CA ALA A 82 -12.21 1.74 15.76
C ALA A 82 -10.67 1.72 15.66
N CYS A 83 -10.12 1.51 14.46
CA CYS A 83 -8.68 1.47 14.21
C CYS A 83 -8.04 2.86 14.16
N ILE A 84 -8.81 3.87 13.81
CA ILE A 84 -8.38 5.26 13.74
C ILE A 84 -9.35 6.17 14.49
N ARG A 85 -8.87 7.37 14.86
CA ARG A 85 -9.66 8.46 15.41
C ARG A 85 -9.52 9.69 14.53
N ARG A 86 -10.61 10.45 14.39
CA ARG A 86 -10.62 11.74 13.72
C ARG A 86 -10.86 12.82 14.76
N GLU A 87 -9.97 13.79 14.84
CA GLU A 87 -10.07 14.91 15.77
C GLU A 87 -9.82 16.22 15.03
N PRO A 88 -10.46 17.34 15.44
CA PRO A 88 -10.12 18.64 14.90
C PRO A 88 -8.65 18.96 15.12
N ALA A 89 -7.97 19.49 14.09
CA ALA A 89 -6.57 19.89 14.24
C ALA A 89 -6.44 21.03 15.28
N PRO A 90 -5.43 20.99 16.17
CA PRO A 90 -5.24 22.02 17.20
C PRO A 90 -5.08 23.44 16.62
N ALA A 91 -4.43 23.55 15.46
CA ALA A 91 -4.17 24.82 14.79
C ALA A 91 -5.33 25.32 13.87
N ASP A 92 -6.21 24.42 13.42
CA ASP A 92 -7.33 24.74 12.56
C ASP A 92 -8.46 23.71 12.73
N ARG A 93 -9.46 24.07 13.52
CA ARG A 93 -10.63 23.20 13.82
C ARG A 93 -11.47 22.79 12.61
N ARG A 94 -11.26 23.42 11.45
CA ARG A 94 -11.93 23.04 10.18
C ARG A 94 -11.25 21.85 9.51
N ARG A 95 -10.06 21.47 9.96
CA ARG A 95 -9.30 20.35 9.43
C ARG A 95 -9.29 19.22 10.45
N ASN A 96 -9.55 18.00 9.99
CA ASN A 96 -9.43 16.81 10.81
C ASN A 96 -8.02 16.22 10.68
N VAL A 97 -7.50 15.81 11.83
CA VAL A 97 -6.31 14.98 11.96
C VAL A 97 -6.75 13.56 12.28
N ILE A 98 -6.17 12.62 11.57
CA ILE A 98 -6.41 11.18 11.73
C ILE A 98 -5.25 10.61 12.53
N SER A 99 -5.54 9.87 13.59
CA SER A 99 -4.56 9.21 14.43
C SER A 99 -4.87 7.74 14.61
N LEU A 100 -3.81 6.93 14.79
CA LEU A 100 -3.92 5.50 15.05
C LEU A 100 -4.33 5.26 16.50
N THR A 101 -5.31 4.38 16.70
CA THR A 101 -5.73 3.95 18.04
C THR A 101 -4.92 2.74 18.54
N PRO A 102 -5.00 2.36 19.83
CA PRO A 102 -4.45 1.09 20.29
C PRO A 102 -5.04 -0.13 19.56
N ALA A 103 -6.33 -0.10 19.20
CA ALA A 103 -6.96 -1.14 18.39
C ALA A 103 -6.37 -1.19 16.98
N GLY A 104 -6.11 -0.02 16.37
CA GLY A 104 -5.44 0.09 15.08
C GLY A 104 -4.01 -0.45 15.10
N ARG A 105 -3.25 -0.25 16.17
CA ARG A 105 -1.91 -0.84 16.33
C ARG A 105 -1.96 -2.37 16.35
N ARG A 106 -2.85 -2.95 17.16
CA ARG A 106 -3.06 -4.41 17.20
C ARG A 106 -3.53 -4.95 15.85
N ARG A 107 -4.37 -4.20 15.14
CA ARG A 107 -4.77 -4.57 13.78
C ARG A 107 -3.60 -4.59 12.83
N LEU A 108 -2.75 -3.56 12.86
CA LEU A 108 -1.54 -3.48 12.05
C LEU A 108 -0.60 -4.66 12.30
N GLU A 109 -0.32 -5.00 13.56
CA GLU A 109 0.53 -6.14 13.93
C GLU A 109 0.03 -7.46 13.32
N ARG A 110 -1.30 -7.69 13.32
CA ARG A 110 -1.86 -8.87 12.65
C ARG A 110 -1.67 -8.82 11.14
N LEU A 111 -1.94 -7.67 10.51
CA LEU A 111 -1.78 -7.51 9.08
C LEU A 111 -0.31 -7.58 8.65
N ASP A 112 0.64 -7.12 9.45
CA ASP A 112 2.08 -7.31 9.22
C ASP A 112 2.44 -8.78 9.09
N THR A 113 1.91 -9.64 9.99
CA THR A 113 2.12 -11.08 9.93
C THR A 113 1.54 -11.67 8.64
N VAL A 114 0.32 -11.30 8.30
CA VAL A 114 -0.37 -11.76 7.08
C VAL A 114 0.38 -11.36 5.81
N ILE A 115 0.84 -10.12 5.76
CA ILE A 115 1.66 -9.62 4.65
C ILE A 115 2.99 -10.34 4.56
N ALA A 116 3.68 -10.55 5.69
CA ALA A 116 4.95 -11.28 5.72
C ALA A 116 4.81 -12.70 5.19
N ASP A 117 3.72 -13.40 5.57
CA ASP A 117 3.43 -14.73 5.08
C ASP A 117 3.14 -14.76 3.56
N ALA A 118 2.38 -13.79 3.08
CA ALA A 118 2.11 -13.65 1.65
C ALA A 118 3.40 -13.35 0.85
N GLN A 119 4.29 -12.49 1.37
CA GLN A 119 5.57 -12.22 0.73
C GLN A 119 6.48 -13.45 0.71
N ARG A 120 6.50 -14.23 1.80
CA ARG A 120 7.27 -15.47 1.86
C ARG A 120 6.81 -16.48 0.80
N GLU A 121 5.50 -16.62 0.61
CA GLU A 121 4.94 -17.48 -0.42
C GLU A 121 5.25 -16.97 -1.84
N LEU A 122 5.04 -15.67 -2.07
CA LEU A 122 5.30 -15.04 -3.36
C LEU A 122 6.77 -15.20 -3.80
N LEU A 123 7.69 -15.01 -2.86
CA LEU A 123 9.12 -14.99 -3.12
C LEU A 123 9.83 -16.33 -2.90
N ALA A 124 9.06 -17.39 -2.58
CA ALA A 124 9.60 -18.72 -2.30
C ALA A 124 10.55 -19.29 -3.39
N PRO A 125 10.37 -19.00 -4.70
CA PRO A 125 11.29 -19.46 -5.73
C PRO A 125 12.68 -18.78 -5.71
N LEU A 126 12.85 -17.68 -4.95
CA LEU A 126 14.04 -16.85 -4.93
C LEU A 126 14.88 -17.10 -3.68
N THR A 127 16.19 -17.11 -3.81
CA THR A 127 17.12 -17.03 -2.68
C THR A 127 17.01 -15.66 -1.98
N THR A 128 17.47 -15.55 -0.74
CA THR A 128 17.44 -14.29 0.02
C THR A 128 18.13 -13.15 -0.74
N GLY A 129 19.30 -13.41 -1.36
CA GLY A 129 20.00 -12.38 -2.14
C GLY A 129 19.23 -11.93 -3.38
N GLU A 130 18.53 -12.86 -4.06
CA GLU A 130 17.66 -12.52 -5.19
C GLU A 130 16.42 -11.75 -4.76
N GLN A 131 15.87 -12.02 -3.57
CA GLN A 131 14.76 -11.24 -3.01
C GLN A 131 15.18 -9.79 -2.72
N ASP A 132 16.33 -9.59 -2.10
CA ASP A 132 16.89 -8.26 -1.83
C ASP A 132 17.16 -7.50 -3.14
N GLU A 133 17.71 -8.18 -4.13
CA GLU A 133 17.98 -7.59 -5.44
C GLU A 133 16.68 -7.23 -6.18
N LEU A 134 15.65 -8.06 -6.11
CA LEU A 134 14.33 -7.77 -6.69
C LEU A 134 13.73 -6.51 -6.06
N VAL A 135 13.74 -6.40 -4.73
CA VAL A 135 13.26 -5.21 -4.01
C VAL A 135 14.03 -3.96 -4.44
N ARG A 136 15.36 -4.06 -4.53
CA ARG A 136 16.23 -2.97 -4.98
C ARG A 136 15.88 -2.52 -6.41
N LEU A 137 15.75 -3.46 -7.35
CA LEU A 137 15.46 -3.15 -8.75
C LEU A 137 14.06 -2.57 -8.94
N LEU A 138 13.05 -3.12 -8.29
CA LEU A 138 11.69 -2.57 -8.30
C LEU A 138 11.65 -1.17 -7.68
N GLY A 139 12.42 -0.94 -6.61
CA GLY A 139 12.58 0.37 -6.00
C GLY A 139 13.13 1.41 -6.97
N LEU A 140 14.19 1.09 -7.72
CA LEU A 140 14.75 1.98 -8.75
C LEU A 140 13.73 2.32 -9.83
N LEU A 141 13.00 1.33 -10.33
CA LEU A 141 11.98 1.55 -11.36
C LEU A 141 10.85 2.46 -10.86
N THR A 142 10.32 2.19 -9.68
CA THR A 142 9.21 2.96 -9.10
C THR A 142 9.63 4.39 -8.78
N GLU A 143 10.84 4.59 -8.26
CA GLU A 143 11.35 5.93 -7.95
C GLU A 143 11.58 6.75 -9.22
N HIS A 144 12.18 6.16 -10.26
CA HIS A 144 12.42 6.82 -11.54
C HIS A 144 11.14 7.30 -12.22
N HIS A 145 10.07 6.50 -12.13
CA HIS A 145 8.77 6.81 -12.76
C HIS A 145 7.77 7.49 -11.81
N ARG A 146 8.18 7.84 -10.60
CA ARG A 146 7.31 8.56 -9.67
C ARG A 146 6.95 9.93 -10.27
N PRO A 147 5.66 10.24 -10.46
CA PRO A 147 5.27 11.55 -10.96
C PRO A 147 5.80 12.65 -10.01
N PRO A 148 6.30 13.78 -10.54
CA PRO A 148 6.73 14.89 -9.70
C PRO A 148 5.57 15.34 -8.81
N HIS A 149 5.81 15.46 -7.51
CA HIS A 149 4.80 15.96 -6.57
C HIS A 149 4.25 17.29 -7.09
N PRO A 150 2.93 17.45 -7.20
CA PRO A 150 2.36 18.76 -7.54
C PRO A 150 2.87 19.77 -6.52
N ARG A 151 3.64 20.74 -6.98
CA ARG A 151 4.10 21.86 -6.14
C ARG A 151 2.85 22.50 -5.53
N PRO A 152 2.84 22.86 -4.23
CA PRO A 152 1.76 23.63 -3.67
C PRO A 152 1.63 24.90 -4.50
N GLN A 153 0.47 25.10 -5.11
CA GLN A 153 0.19 26.38 -5.79
C GLN A 153 0.31 27.46 -4.71
N ARG A 154 1.36 28.26 -4.79
CA ARG A 154 1.44 29.51 -4.02
C ARG A 154 0.21 30.33 -4.44
N GLY A 155 -0.66 30.58 -3.47
CA GLY A 155 -1.86 31.38 -3.69
C GLY A 155 -1.49 32.66 -4.42
N ALA A 156 -2.11 32.87 -5.57
CA ALA A 156 -2.20 34.18 -6.19
C ALA A 156 -2.98 35.08 -5.21
N ARG A 157 -2.32 36.15 -4.78
CA ARG A 157 -2.94 37.23 -4.02
C ARG A 157 -3.93 37.96 -4.90
#